data_360c1ae02ccf6a59929298c22d7e77cf
#
_entry.id   360c1ae02ccf6a59929298c22d7e77cf
#
_cell.length_a   1.000
_cell.length_b   1.000
_cell.length_c   1.000
_cell.angle_alpha   90.00
_cell.angle_beta   90.00
_cell.angle_gamma   90.00
#
_symmetry.space_group_name_H-M   'P 1'
#
loop_
_entity.id
_entity.type
_entity.pdbx_description
1 polymer ?
#
loop_
_entity_poly.entity_id
_entity_poly.type
_entity_poly.pdbx_seq_one_letter_code
_entity_poly.pdbx_strand_id
1 'polypeptide(L)'
;METAFQDQYPDDYAHCFGCGRLNPQGFHLKSYWDGEESVCRHTPEGKYTGGYPGYLYGGLIASLIDCHSAGTAAAAKAREAGQPISRFVTASLKVDYHAPTPVNMELEIRGRVMEIKGRKVIIEAKVIAAGKTCATGTVVLVQLPEQQ
;
A
#
# COMPACT_ATOMS: atom_id res chain seq x y z
N MET A 1 16.57 12.12 -5.97
CA MET A 1 15.64 11.52 -4.99
C MET A 1 14.38 11.07 -5.68
N GLU A 2 13.96 9.87 -5.38
CA GLU A 2 12.72 9.34 -5.94
C GLU A 2 11.51 9.99 -5.29
N THR A 3 10.48 10.23 -6.10
CA THR A 3 9.18 10.70 -5.60
C THR A 3 8.33 9.47 -5.30
N ALA A 4 7.74 9.43 -4.10
CA ALA A 4 6.84 8.35 -3.72
C ALA A 4 5.67 8.25 -4.70
N PHE A 5 5.14 7.05 -4.89
CA PHE A 5 3.99 6.84 -5.77
C PHE A 5 2.82 7.73 -5.37
N GLN A 6 2.52 7.78 -4.08
CA GLN A 6 1.38 8.53 -3.56
C GLN A 6 1.53 10.04 -3.73
N ASP A 7 2.76 10.55 -3.78
CA ASP A 7 3.01 11.98 -3.96
C ASP A 7 2.82 12.42 -5.42
N GLN A 8 2.57 11.49 -6.31
CA GLN A 8 2.30 11.75 -7.72
C GLN A 8 0.80 11.76 -8.04
N TYR A 9 -0.06 11.48 -7.07
CA TYR A 9 -1.50 11.55 -7.26
C TYR A 9 -1.93 13.00 -7.46
N PRO A 10 -2.93 13.25 -8.33
CA PRO A 10 -3.48 14.59 -8.45
C PRO A 10 -4.15 15.02 -7.14
N ASP A 11 -4.26 16.34 -6.93
CA ASP A 11 -4.75 16.89 -5.66
C ASP A 11 -6.15 16.37 -5.30
N ASP A 12 -7.02 16.19 -6.28
CA ASP A 12 -8.38 15.68 -6.04
C ASP A 12 -8.41 14.19 -5.67
N TYR A 13 -7.26 13.53 -5.67
CA TYR A 13 -7.15 12.11 -5.32
C TYR A 13 -6.03 11.86 -4.31
N ALA A 14 -5.81 12.82 -3.41
CA ALA A 14 -4.67 12.79 -2.48
C ALA A 14 -5.11 12.90 -1.01
N HIS A 15 -6.34 12.48 -0.69
CA HIS A 15 -6.91 12.65 0.66
C HIS A 15 -7.07 11.35 1.44
N CYS A 16 -6.53 10.24 0.95
CA CYS A 16 -6.66 8.95 1.62
C CYS A 16 -6.10 9.03 3.04
N PHE A 17 -6.82 8.50 4.01
CA PHE A 17 -6.36 8.44 5.39
C PHE A 17 -5.06 7.65 5.53
N GLY A 18 -4.88 6.59 4.75
CA GLY A 18 -3.67 5.78 4.79
C GLY A 18 -2.47 6.44 4.10
N CYS A 19 -2.67 7.01 2.92
CA CYS A 19 -1.54 7.41 2.08
C CYS A 19 -1.65 8.79 1.44
N GLY A 20 -2.72 9.53 1.66
CA GLY A 20 -2.91 10.83 1.03
C GLY A 20 -2.04 11.92 1.63
N ARG A 21 -1.22 12.57 0.79
CA ARG A 21 -0.35 13.66 1.25
C ARG A 21 -1.13 14.88 1.74
N LEU A 22 -2.38 15.04 1.29
CA LEU A 22 -3.22 16.18 1.66
C LEU A 22 -4.13 15.90 2.85
N ASN A 23 -4.07 14.70 3.44
CA ASN A 23 -4.79 14.39 4.67
C ASN A 23 -3.84 14.59 5.86
N PRO A 24 -3.98 15.70 6.63
CA PRO A 24 -3.02 16.00 7.70
C PRO A 24 -3.09 15.01 8.87
N GLN A 25 -4.14 14.21 8.97
CA GLN A 25 -4.32 13.25 10.06
C GLN A 25 -4.00 11.81 9.64
N GLY A 26 -3.61 11.62 8.38
CA GLY A 26 -3.33 10.30 7.84
C GLY A 26 -1.94 9.78 8.16
N PHE A 27 -1.70 8.53 7.76
CA PHE A 27 -0.40 7.89 8.00
C PHE A 27 0.67 8.33 7.01
N HIS A 28 0.28 8.91 5.88
CA HIS A 28 1.19 9.37 4.82
C HIS A 28 2.13 8.27 4.33
N LEU A 29 1.59 7.10 4.07
CA LEU A 29 2.38 5.98 3.56
C LEU A 29 3.02 6.36 2.23
N LYS A 30 4.30 6.02 2.07
CA LYS A 30 5.10 6.36 0.89
C LYS A 30 5.69 5.08 0.31
N SER A 31 5.41 4.84 -0.96
CA SER A 31 5.86 3.64 -1.66
C SER A 31 6.80 3.99 -2.79
N TYR A 32 7.80 3.13 -3.01
CA TYR A 32 8.86 3.31 -4.00
C TYR A 32 9.15 1.99 -4.70
N TRP A 33 9.74 2.07 -5.88
CA TRP A 33 10.28 0.88 -6.51
C TRP A 33 11.59 0.45 -5.84
N ASP A 34 11.76 -0.87 -5.73
CA ASP A 34 13.00 -1.50 -5.31
C ASP A 34 13.20 -2.70 -6.24
N GLY A 35 13.82 -2.45 -7.41
CA GLY A 35 13.89 -3.42 -8.48
C GLY A 35 12.53 -3.75 -9.04
N GLU A 36 12.18 -5.02 -9.05
CA GLU A 36 10.89 -5.51 -9.54
C GLU A 36 9.79 -5.48 -8.47
N GLU A 37 10.15 -5.20 -7.23
CA GLU A 37 9.20 -5.06 -6.14
C GLU A 37 9.00 -3.60 -5.77
N SER A 38 7.93 -3.32 -5.08
CA SER A 38 7.69 -2.04 -4.44
C SER A 38 7.90 -2.18 -2.93
N VAL A 39 8.26 -1.08 -2.26
CA VAL A 39 8.50 -1.08 -0.82
C VAL A 39 7.95 0.18 -0.18
N CYS A 40 7.35 -0.02 1.00
CA CYS A 40 6.91 1.04 1.89
C CYS A 40 7.41 0.69 3.30
N ARG A 41 7.94 1.68 4.02
CA ARG A 41 8.36 1.49 5.41
C ARG A 41 7.50 2.36 6.31
N HIS A 42 7.03 1.79 7.40
CA HIS A 42 6.14 2.47 8.33
C HIS A 42 6.34 1.91 9.73
N THR A 43 6.44 2.80 10.72
CA THR A 43 6.53 2.43 12.13
C THR A 43 5.22 2.80 12.80
N PRO A 44 4.33 1.82 13.07
CA PRO A 44 3.05 2.13 13.72
C PRO A 44 3.27 2.46 15.20
N GLU A 45 2.58 3.52 15.65
CA GLU A 45 2.63 3.90 17.06
C GLU A 45 1.92 2.88 17.95
N GLY A 46 2.35 2.79 19.21
CA GLY A 46 1.79 1.81 20.16
C GLY A 46 0.30 1.92 20.40
N LYS A 47 -0.30 3.10 20.17
CA LYS A 47 -1.75 3.29 20.34
C LYS A 47 -2.58 2.48 19.35
N TYR A 48 -1.99 2.03 18.25
CA TYR A 48 -2.69 1.21 17.25
C TYR A 48 -2.67 -0.28 17.59
N THR A 49 -2.62 -0.60 18.86
CA THR A 49 -2.62 -1.97 19.34
C THR A 49 -3.95 -2.67 19.07
N GLY A 50 -3.87 -3.98 18.86
CA GLY A 50 -5.03 -4.87 18.88
C GLY A 50 -5.41 -5.23 20.31
N GLY A 51 -6.18 -6.29 20.48
CA GLY A 51 -6.63 -6.73 21.80
C GLY A 51 -5.50 -7.10 22.74
N TYR A 52 -4.40 -7.61 22.23
CA TYR A 52 -3.21 -7.91 23.02
C TYR A 52 -2.21 -6.75 22.86
N PRO A 53 -1.84 -6.05 23.95
CA PRO A 53 -0.96 -4.89 23.86
C PRO A 53 0.40 -5.23 23.21
N GLY A 54 0.89 -4.29 22.41
CA GLY A 54 2.19 -4.45 21.76
C GLY A 54 2.13 -5.00 20.34
N TYR A 55 0.96 -5.43 19.89
CA TYR A 55 0.77 -5.96 18.55
C TYR A 55 -0.28 -5.15 17.79
N LEU A 56 0.02 -4.87 16.53
CA LEU A 56 -0.80 -4.03 15.66
C LEU A 56 -2.14 -4.68 15.39
N TYR A 57 -3.24 -3.90 15.43
CA TYR A 57 -4.55 -4.45 15.11
C TYR A 57 -4.67 -4.80 13.62
N GLY A 58 -5.46 -5.86 13.34
CA GLY A 58 -5.53 -6.43 12.00
C GLY A 58 -6.05 -5.48 10.94
N GLY A 59 -6.94 -4.56 11.31
CA GLY A 59 -7.48 -3.58 10.37
C GLY A 59 -6.41 -2.63 9.83
N LEU A 60 -5.44 -2.21 10.66
CA LEU A 60 -4.36 -1.37 10.18
C LEU A 60 -3.37 -2.17 9.31
N ILE A 61 -3.11 -3.43 9.66
CA ILE A 61 -2.29 -4.30 8.81
C ILE A 61 -2.92 -4.38 7.42
N ALA A 62 -4.24 -4.58 7.34
CA ALA A 62 -4.96 -4.61 6.08
C ALA A 62 -4.86 -3.27 5.34
N SER A 63 -4.92 -2.14 6.06
CA SER A 63 -4.77 -0.81 5.49
C SER A 63 -3.39 -0.59 4.87
N LEU A 64 -2.34 -1.08 5.53
CA LEU A 64 -0.97 -0.99 4.99
C LEU A 64 -0.86 -1.75 3.67
N ILE A 65 -1.41 -2.95 3.63
CA ILE A 65 -1.43 -3.76 2.41
C ILE A 65 -2.25 -3.08 1.32
N ASP A 66 -3.42 -2.55 1.67
CA ASP A 66 -4.33 -1.90 0.73
C ASP A 66 -3.68 -0.66 0.08
N CYS A 67 -3.22 0.28 0.89
CA CYS A 67 -2.64 1.53 0.38
C CYS A 67 -1.36 1.29 -0.41
N HIS A 68 -0.49 0.40 0.07
CA HIS A 68 0.74 0.07 -0.64
C HIS A 68 0.44 -0.59 -1.98
N SER A 69 -0.52 -1.51 -2.00
CA SER A 69 -0.90 -2.21 -3.24
C SER A 69 -1.54 -1.27 -4.26
N ALA A 70 -2.37 -0.34 -3.81
CA ALA A 70 -2.98 0.65 -4.70
C ALA A 70 -1.92 1.54 -5.34
N GLY A 71 -0.95 2.02 -4.55
CA GLY A 71 0.17 2.81 -5.07
C GLY A 71 1.01 2.01 -6.05
N THR A 72 1.28 0.74 -5.74
CA THR A 72 2.05 -0.14 -6.61
C THR A 72 1.33 -0.37 -7.94
N ALA A 73 0.02 -0.60 -7.90
CA ALA A 73 -0.78 -0.79 -9.12
C ALA A 73 -0.74 0.47 -10.01
N ALA A 74 -0.92 1.64 -9.40
CA ALA A 74 -0.88 2.90 -10.11
C ALA A 74 0.49 3.13 -10.78
N ALA A 75 1.56 2.89 -10.03
CA ALA A 75 2.92 3.05 -10.53
C ALA A 75 3.25 2.03 -11.63
N ALA A 76 2.82 0.77 -11.46
CA ALA A 76 3.07 -0.29 -12.44
C ALA A 76 2.36 0.01 -13.76
N LYS A 77 1.11 0.45 -13.69
CA LYS A 77 0.34 0.78 -14.90
C LYS A 77 0.95 1.99 -15.61
N ALA A 78 1.36 3.00 -14.85
CA ALA A 78 2.03 4.18 -15.39
C ALA A 78 3.33 3.80 -16.12
N ARG A 79 4.14 2.94 -15.50
CA ARG A 79 5.40 2.48 -16.07
C ARG A 79 5.18 1.68 -17.35
N GLU A 80 4.21 0.75 -17.34
CA GLU A 80 3.89 -0.07 -18.52
C GLU A 80 3.40 0.80 -19.69
N ALA A 81 2.52 1.75 -19.40
CA ALA A 81 1.88 2.57 -20.43
C ALA A 81 2.67 3.81 -20.83
N GLY A 82 3.75 4.14 -20.10
CA GLY A 82 4.49 5.37 -20.32
C GLY A 82 3.66 6.62 -20.04
N GLN A 83 2.77 6.54 -19.04
CA GLN A 83 1.81 7.60 -18.70
C GLN A 83 2.02 8.05 -17.25
N PRO A 84 1.54 9.24 -16.88
CA PRO A 84 1.51 9.63 -15.46
C PRO A 84 0.69 8.67 -14.62
N ILE A 85 0.93 8.68 -13.31
CA ILE A 85 0.14 7.89 -12.36
C ILE A 85 -1.33 8.31 -12.44
N SER A 86 -2.20 7.32 -12.53
CA SER A 86 -3.65 7.50 -12.60
C SER A 86 -4.30 6.98 -11.33
N ARG A 87 -5.62 7.20 -11.22
CA ARG A 87 -6.39 6.83 -10.04
C ARG A 87 -6.81 5.37 -10.10
N PHE A 88 -6.59 4.66 -9.00
CA PHE A 88 -7.03 3.27 -8.83
C PHE A 88 -7.91 3.16 -7.59
N VAL A 89 -8.85 2.26 -7.62
CA VAL A 89 -9.66 1.89 -6.45
C VAL A 89 -9.49 0.41 -6.17
N THR A 90 -9.65 0.04 -4.90
CA THR A 90 -9.57 -1.35 -4.47
C THR A 90 -10.89 -2.04 -4.74
N ALA A 91 -10.84 -3.11 -5.53
CA ALA A 91 -12.01 -3.93 -5.83
C ALA A 91 -12.10 -5.15 -4.91
N SER A 92 -10.97 -5.70 -4.48
CA SER A 92 -10.92 -6.85 -3.59
C SER A 92 -9.64 -6.80 -2.76
N LEU A 93 -9.77 -7.11 -1.49
CA LEU A 93 -8.65 -7.14 -0.54
C LEU A 93 -8.78 -8.41 0.28
N LYS A 94 -7.82 -9.33 0.11
CA LYS A 94 -7.72 -10.54 0.90
C LYS A 94 -6.44 -10.48 1.71
N VAL A 95 -6.54 -10.69 3.01
CA VAL A 95 -5.39 -10.68 3.92
C VAL A 95 -5.35 -11.96 4.72
N ASP A 96 -4.16 -12.56 4.78
CA ASP A 96 -3.88 -13.70 5.64
C ASP A 96 -2.88 -13.28 6.72
N TYR A 97 -3.19 -13.56 7.97
CA TYR A 97 -2.36 -13.20 9.12
C TYR A 97 -1.59 -14.44 9.58
N HIS A 98 -0.26 -14.36 9.52
CA HIS A 98 0.60 -15.52 9.81
C HIS A 98 1.26 -15.44 11.17
N ALA A 99 1.54 -14.23 11.67
CA ALA A 99 2.20 -14.01 12.94
C ALA A 99 1.79 -12.64 13.49
N PRO A 100 1.89 -12.43 14.83
CA PRO A 100 1.64 -11.10 15.39
C PRO A 100 2.58 -10.07 14.80
N THR A 101 2.04 -8.89 14.46
CA THR A 101 2.81 -7.78 13.90
C THR A 101 3.09 -6.77 15.00
N PRO A 102 4.35 -6.45 15.34
CA PRO A 102 4.63 -5.54 16.44
C PRO A 102 4.27 -4.09 16.13
N VAL A 103 3.94 -3.32 17.17
CA VAL A 103 3.90 -1.86 17.11
C VAL A 103 5.27 -1.31 17.52
N ASN A 104 5.51 -0.02 17.28
CA ASN A 104 6.75 0.68 17.63
C ASN A 104 8.01 0.06 16.99
N MET A 105 7.83 -0.69 15.93
CA MET A 105 8.92 -1.27 15.15
C MET A 105 8.67 -0.96 13.68
N GLU A 106 9.71 -0.63 12.94
CA GLU A 106 9.55 -0.39 11.51
C GLU A 106 9.10 -1.66 10.80
N LEU A 107 8.01 -1.52 10.04
CA LEU A 107 7.50 -2.57 9.17
C LEU A 107 7.91 -2.27 7.75
N GLU A 108 8.16 -3.31 6.99
CA GLU A 108 8.41 -3.22 5.57
C GLU A 108 7.24 -3.88 4.86
N ILE A 109 6.59 -3.13 3.98
CA ILE A 109 5.50 -3.65 3.16
C ILE A 109 6.05 -3.76 1.75
N ARG A 110 6.07 -4.97 1.21
CA ARG A 110 6.57 -5.23 -0.14
C ARG A 110 5.45 -5.69 -1.03
N GLY A 111 5.47 -5.21 -2.28
CA GLY A 111 4.47 -5.55 -3.27
C GLY A 111 5.10 -6.06 -4.54
N ARG A 112 4.37 -6.96 -5.20
CA ARG A 112 4.76 -7.52 -6.50
C ARG A 112 3.55 -7.55 -7.41
N VAL A 113 3.75 -7.12 -8.67
CA VAL A 113 2.70 -7.17 -9.68
C VAL A 113 2.52 -8.62 -10.14
N MET A 114 1.33 -9.15 -9.97
CA MET A 114 0.98 -10.50 -10.41
C MET A 114 0.39 -10.48 -11.80
N GLU A 115 -0.44 -9.47 -12.11
CA GLU A 115 -1.11 -9.37 -13.39
C GLU A 115 -1.50 -7.93 -13.68
N ILE A 116 -1.36 -7.51 -14.93
CA ILE A 116 -1.95 -6.29 -15.46
C ILE A 116 -2.80 -6.69 -16.66
N LYS A 117 -4.10 -6.47 -16.59
CA LYS A 117 -5.02 -6.81 -17.67
C LYS A 117 -6.04 -5.68 -17.85
N GLY A 118 -5.84 -4.85 -18.88
CA GLY A 118 -6.67 -3.68 -19.10
C GLY A 118 -6.56 -2.72 -17.92
N ARG A 119 -7.69 -2.41 -17.29
CA ARG A 119 -7.75 -1.54 -16.13
C ARG A 119 -7.53 -2.29 -14.79
N LYS A 120 -7.45 -3.59 -14.83
CA LYS A 120 -7.29 -4.43 -13.62
C LYS A 120 -5.82 -4.71 -13.37
N VAL A 121 -5.38 -4.54 -12.11
CA VAL A 121 -4.04 -4.90 -11.66
C VAL A 121 -4.19 -5.73 -10.39
N ILE A 122 -3.48 -6.84 -10.32
CA ILE A 122 -3.43 -7.70 -9.13
C ILE A 122 -2.06 -7.59 -8.50
N ILE A 123 -2.03 -7.26 -7.22
CA ILE A 123 -0.81 -7.10 -6.44
C ILE A 123 -0.81 -8.14 -5.31
N GLU A 124 0.33 -8.78 -5.10
CA GLU A 124 0.60 -9.58 -3.91
C GLU A 124 1.52 -8.77 -3.01
N ALA A 125 1.12 -8.61 -1.75
CA ALA A 125 1.88 -7.82 -0.79
C ALA A 125 2.20 -8.62 0.46
N LYS A 126 3.30 -8.24 1.13
CA LYS A 126 3.75 -8.84 2.39
C LYS A 126 4.04 -7.74 3.39
N VAL A 127 3.70 -7.98 4.66
CA VAL A 127 4.11 -7.14 5.78
C VAL A 127 5.19 -7.89 6.54
N ILE A 128 6.36 -7.26 6.65
CA ILE A 128 7.56 -7.88 7.19
C ILE A 128 8.04 -7.07 8.40
N ALA A 129 8.29 -7.76 9.51
CA ALA A 129 8.85 -7.17 10.72
C ALA A 129 10.13 -7.92 11.09
N ALA A 130 11.26 -7.22 11.17
CA ALA A 130 12.57 -7.81 11.52
C ALA A 130 12.87 -9.07 10.68
N GLY A 131 12.61 -8.98 9.37
CA GLY A 131 12.86 -10.08 8.44
C GLY A 131 11.83 -11.19 8.43
N LYS A 132 10.79 -11.12 9.27
CA LYS A 132 9.75 -12.13 9.36
C LYS A 132 8.47 -11.65 8.69
N THR A 133 7.91 -12.46 7.79
CA THR A 133 6.63 -12.17 7.16
C THR A 133 5.50 -12.42 8.16
N CYS A 134 4.81 -11.35 8.54
CA CYS A 134 3.72 -11.41 9.52
C CYS A 134 2.35 -11.52 8.86
N ALA A 135 2.17 -10.96 7.67
CA ALA A 135 0.92 -11.01 6.94
C ALA A 135 1.20 -10.98 5.44
N THR A 136 0.28 -11.51 4.67
CA THR A 136 0.30 -11.45 3.21
C THR A 136 -1.07 -11.04 2.72
N GLY A 137 -1.12 -10.44 1.53
CA GLY A 137 -2.38 -10.04 0.95
C GLY A 137 -2.36 -10.15 -0.57
N THR A 138 -3.55 -10.33 -1.13
CA THR A 138 -3.79 -10.26 -2.56
C THR A 138 -4.83 -9.20 -2.79
N VAL A 139 -4.50 -8.20 -3.58
CA VAL A 139 -5.35 -7.03 -3.80
C VAL A 139 -5.64 -6.90 -5.29
N VAL A 140 -6.92 -6.76 -5.61
CA VAL A 140 -7.36 -6.47 -6.97
C VAL A 140 -7.71 -5.00 -7.04
N LEU A 141 -7.05 -4.29 -7.93
CA LEU A 141 -7.20 -2.86 -8.08
C LEU A 141 -7.69 -2.56 -9.49
N VAL A 142 -8.53 -1.54 -9.61
CA VAL A 142 -9.13 -1.16 -10.90
C VAL A 142 -8.86 0.32 -11.16
N GLN A 143 -8.31 0.57 -12.33
CA GLN A 143 -8.05 1.93 -12.78
C GLN A 143 -9.36 2.64 -13.08
N LEU A 144 -9.52 3.83 -12.51
CA LEU A 144 -10.67 4.66 -12.81
C LEU A 144 -10.52 5.32 -14.19
N PRO A 145 -11.63 5.55 -14.91
CA PRO A 145 -11.58 6.35 -16.13
C PRO A 145 -11.07 7.75 -15.83
N GLU A 146 -10.39 8.36 -16.80
CA GLU A 146 -9.96 9.74 -16.65
C GLU A 146 -11.20 10.65 -16.51
N GLN A 147 -11.10 11.64 -15.64
CA GLN A 147 -12.13 12.67 -15.54
C GLN A 147 -12.00 13.63 -16.71
N GLN A 148 -13.14 13.86 -17.35
CA GLN A 148 -13.26 14.84 -18.42
C GLN A 148 -13.65 16.20 -17.86
#